data_306df424b1768f8ce05fdded3479295c
#
_entry.id   306df424b1768f8ce05fdded3479295c
#
_cell.length_a   1.000
_cell.length_b   1.000
_cell.length_c   1.000
_cell.angle_alpha   90.00
_cell.angle_beta   90.00
_cell.angle_gamma   90.00
#
_symmetry.space_group_name_H-M   'P 1'
#
loop_
_entity.id
_entity.type
_entity.pdbx_description
1 polymer ?
#
loop_
_entity_poly.entity_id
_entity_poly.type
_entity_poly.pdbx_seq_one_letter_code
_entity_poly.pdbx_strand_id
1 'polypeptide(L)'
;TLGVLVAGGGAAIARKLFRIATFSYDGTQYLGEGVQPITPNDQFYCVTKNVVDPRVDDGLWHLEVSGLVRYPRTYRILDLKTMEQIDQETTLMCISNGLDAGLMSNAVWHGIRMADLLQASSPLPGAERVRLHGVDNYTDTVPFEKAVNPTTLVALMMNGVELPDRHGFPAR
;
A
#
# COMPACT_ATOMS: atom_id res chain seq x y z
N THR A 1 26.83 26.27 27.94
CA THR A 1 26.61 26.02 26.48
C THR A 1 26.64 24.52 26.11
N LEU A 2 27.47 23.70 26.75
CA LEU A 2 27.54 22.25 26.47
C LEU A 2 26.28 21.52 26.91
N GLY A 3 25.69 21.92 28.07
CA GLY A 3 24.48 21.31 28.60
C GLY A 3 23.23 21.50 27.69
N VAL A 4 23.12 22.61 27.01
CA VAL A 4 22.01 22.91 26.08
C VAL A 4 22.13 22.06 24.79
N LEU A 5 23.36 21.86 24.30
CA LEU A 5 23.62 21.01 23.12
C LEU A 5 23.33 19.55 23.39
N VAL A 6 23.70 19.03 24.59
CA VAL A 6 23.43 17.64 24.98
C VAL A 6 21.94 17.41 25.20
N ALA A 7 21.22 18.36 25.83
CA ALA A 7 19.78 18.26 26.03
C ALA A 7 19.01 18.34 24.70
N GLY A 8 19.41 19.23 23.79
CA GLY A 8 18.80 19.36 22.47
C GLY A 8 19.04 18.12 21.58
N GLY A 9 20.26 17.58 21.61
CA GLY A 9 20.61 16.35 20.89
C GLY A 9 19.86 15.15 21.44
N GLY A 10 19.77 15.01 22.77
CA GLY A 10 19.03 13.92 23.41
C GLY A 10 17.54 13.95 23.10
N ALA A 11 16.91 15.09 23.10
CA ALA A 11 15.50 15.27 22.73
C ALA A 11 15.22 14.93 21.25
N ALA A 12 16.12 15.33 20.35
CA ALA A 12 16.01 15.01 18.92
C ALA A 12 16.16 13.50 18.67
N ILE A 13 17.12 12.86 19.34
CA ILE A 13 17.32 11.40 19.25
C ILE A 13 16.13 10.67 19.87
N ALA A 14 15.65 11.06 21.03
CA ALA A 14 14.48 10.47 21.67
C ALA A 14 13.23 10.59 20.80
N ARG A 15 13.01 11.77 20.19
CA ARG A 15 11.91 12.01 19.25
C ARG A 15 12.04 11.14 17.99
N LYS A 16 13.26 10.97 17.47
CA LYS A 16 13.54 10.10 16.32
C LYS A 16 13.31 8.63 16.67
N LEU A 17 13.79 8.17 17.83
CA LEU A 17 13.59 6.82 18.33
C LEU A 17 12.11 6.54 18.63
N PHE A 18 11.39 7.52 19.19
CA PHE A 18 9.95 7.42 19.43
C PHE A 18 9.17 7.29 18.11
N ARG A 19 9.53 8.07 17.07
CA ARG A 19 8.94 7.95 15.72
C ARG A 19 9.27 6.63 15.05
N ILE A 20 10.40 6.00 15.37
CA ILE A 20 10.79 4.68 14.86
C ILE A 20 10.08 3.56 15.62
N ALA A 21 9.85 3.72 16.93
CA ALA A 21 9.24 2.74 17.80
C ALA A 21 7.70 2.76 17.81
N THR A 22 7.10 3.86 17.37
CA THR A 22 5.66 4.00 17.19
C THR A 22 5.33 4.09 15.71
N PHE A 23 4.10 3.72 15.33
CA PHE A 23 3.64 3.86 13.95
C PHE A 23 4.11 5.18 13.34
N SER A 24 4.85 5.13 12.24
CA SER A 24 5.25 6.34 11.54
C SER A 24 4.03 6.91 10.83
N TYR A 25 3.59 8.08 11.29
CA TYR A 25 2.52 8.87 10.65
C TYR A 25 3.19 9.98 9.85
N ASP A 26 3.46 9.72 8.58
CA ASP A 26 3.89 10.77 7.65
C ASP A 26 2.65 11.24 6.89
N GLY A 27 2.01 12.30 7.38
CA GLY A 27 0.88 12.93 6.71
C GLY A 27 1.29 13.59 5.39
N THR A 28 0.33 13.75 4.48
CA THR A 28 0.53 14.49 3.23
C THR A 28 0.99 15.91 3.54
N GLN A 29 2.12 16.31 2.97
CA GLN A 29 2.64 17.65 3.08
C GLN A 29 2.37 18.39 1.77
N TYR A 30 1.54 19.41 1.83
CA TYR A 30 1.32 20.30 0.70
C TYR A 30 2.46 21.33 0.68
N LEU A 31 3.38 21.15 -0.25
CA LEU A 31 4.50 22.06 -0.48
C LEU A 31 4.16 22.94 -1.70
N GLY A 32 3.80 24.18 -1.46
CA GLY A 32 3.56 25.16 -2.53
C GLY A 32 2.19 25.83 -2.47
N GLU A 33 1.91 26.68 -3.45
CA GLU A 33 0.63 27.38 -3.58
C GLU A 33 -0.41 26.49 -4.28
N GLY A 34 -1.57 26.32 -3.65
CA GLY A 34 -2.71 25.59 -4.21
C GLY A 34 -2.72 24.10 -3.88
N VAL A 35 -3.87 23.47 -4.13
CA VAL A 35 -4.09 22.04 -3.97
C VAL A 35 -3.67 21.31 -5.25
N GLN A 36 -2.73 20.38 -5.14
CA GLN A 36 -2.39 19.49 -6.25
C GLN A 36 -3.40 18.33 -6.26
N PRO A 37 -4.15 18.11 -7.36
CA PRO A 37 -5.11 17.02 -7.45
C PRO A 37 -4.48 15.65 -7.23
N ILE A 38 -3.26 15.45 -7.74
CA ILE A 38 -2.47 14.23 -7.57
C ILE A 38 -1.32 14.52 -6.61
N THR A 39 -1.24 13.74 -5.56
CA THR A 39 -0.17 13.85 -4.56
C THR A 39 1.10 13.17 -5.09
N PRO A 40 2.25 13.86 -5.16
CA PRO A 40 3.52 13.24 -5.51
C PRO A 40 3.86 12.06 -4.59
N ASN A 41 4.55 11.04 -5.13
CA ASN A 41 4.82 9.79 -4.39
C ASN A 41 5.62 10.01 -3.10
N ASP A 42 6.55 10.94 -3.09
CA ASP A 42 7.36 11.31 -1.92
C ASP A 42 6.59 12.12 -0.87
N GLN A 43 5.44 12.68 -1.24
CA GLN A 43 4.54 13.43 -0.36
C GLN A 43 3.29 12.63 0.02
N PHE A 44 3.08 11.46 -0.56
CA PHE A 44 1.94 10.62 -0.25
C PHE A 44 2.05 10.11 1.20
N TYR A 45 0.97 10.20 1.96
CA TYR A 45 0.99 9.78 3.36
C TYR A 45 1.39 8.29 3.49
N CYS A 46 2.08 7.98 4.57
CA CYS A 46 2.44 6.61 4.91
C CYS A 46 2.11 6.33 6.36
N VAL A 47 1.41 5.22 6.58
CA VAL A 47 1.17 4.64 7.90
C VAL A 47 1.65 3.20 7.84
N THR A 48 2.65 2.87 8.64
CA THR A 48 3.24 1.54 8.67
C THR A 48 3.41 1.04 10.10
N LYS A 49 3.25 -0.25 10.29
CA LYS A 49 3.60 -0.94 11.55
C LYS A 49 5.08 -1.32 11.59
N ASN A 50 5.78 -1.20 10.48
CA ASN A 50 7.15 -1.65 10.35
C ASN A 50 8.13 -0.55 10.78
N VAL A 51 9.15 -0.92 11.55
CA VAL A 51 10.26 -0.02 11.91
C VAL A 51 11.13 0.29 10.71
N VAL A 52 11.26 -0.70 9.82
CA VAL A 52 11.97 -0.61 8.53
C VAL A 52 11.05 -1.20 7.48
N ASP A 53 10.87 -0.49 6.37
CA ASP A 53 10.06 -0.97 5.26
C ASP A 53 10.69 -2.27 4.70
N PRO A 54 9.89 -3.31 4.42
CA PRO A 54 10.41 -4.53 3.84
C PRO A 54 10.97 -4.26 2.45
N ARG A 55 12.16 -4.78 2.17
CA ARG A 55 12.71 -4.81 0.82
C ARG A 55 12.36 -6.12 0.18
N VAL A 56 11.70 -6.07 -0.94
CA VAL A 56 11.23 -7.24 -1.66
C VAL A 56 12.06 -7.42 -2.93
N ASP A 57 12.56 -8.63 -3.13
CA ASP A 57 13.16 -9.05 -4.40
C ASP A 57 12.03 -9.46 -5.34
N ASP A 58 11.75 -8.67 -6.38
CA ASP A 58 10.66 -8.90 -7.32
C ASP A 58 10.88 -10.17 -8.17
N GLY A 59 12.13 -10.59 -8.35
CA GLY A 59 12.47 -11.85 -9.02
C GLY A 59 12.04 -13.09 -8.24
N LEU A 60 11.93 -12.98 -6.92
CA LEU A 60 11.49 -14.06 -6.02
C LEU A 60 10.03 -13.90 -5.58
N TRP A 61 9.49 -12.71 -5.71
CA TRP A 61 8.13 -12.41 -5.27
C TRP A 61 7.08 -13.08 -6.15
N HIS A 62 6.01 -13.48 -5.54
CA HIS A 62 4.84 -14.02 -6.23
C HIS A 62 3.54 -13.70 -5.48
N LEU A 63 2.46 -13.59 -6.22
CA LEU A 63 1.10 -13.49 -5.72
C LEU A 63 0.43 -14.86 -5.80
N GLU A 64 -0.03 -15.37 -4.67
CA GLU A 64 -0.79 -16.61 -4.60
C GLU A 64 -2.28 -16.31 -4.44
N VAL A 65 -3.11 -16.99 -5.23
CA VAL A 65 -4.56 -17.03 -5.07
C VAL A 65 -4.94 -18.47 -4.72
N SER A 66 -5.37 -18.69 -3.48
CA SER A 66 -5.68 -20.01 -2.94
C SER A 66 -6.91 -19.98 -2.01
N GLY A 67 -7.22 -21.12 -1.39
CA GLY A 67 -8.38 -21.28 -0.49
C GLY A 67 -9.61 -21.80 -1.23
N LEU A 68 -10.78 -21.15 -1.09
CA LEU A 68 -12.04 -21.56 -1.70
C LEU A 68 -12.09 -21.24 -3.21
N VAL A 69 -11.15 -21.78 -3.95
CA VAL A 69 -11.06 -21.69 -5.42
C VAL A 69 -10.89 -23.06 -6.04
N ARG A 70 -11.36 -23.23 -7.26
CA ARG A 70 -11.22 -24.51 -8.00
C ARG A 70 -9.80 -24.70 -8.52
N TYR A 71 -9.15 -23.61 -8.92
CA TYR A 71 -7.83 -23.60 -9.54
C TYR A 71 -6.93 -22.61 -8.79
N PRO A 72 -6.22 -23.05 -7.73
CA PRO A 72 -5.20 -22.20 -7.10
C PRO A 72 -4.18 -21.76 -8.15
N ARG A 73 -3.74 -20.50 -8.04
CA ARG A 73 -2.80 -19.90 -8.99
C ARG A 73 -1.71 -19.15 -8.29
N THR A 74 -0.55 -19.15 -8.91
CA THR A 74 0.61 -18.35 -8.49
C THR A 74 1.05 -17.52 -9.68
N TYR A 75 1.22 -16.22 -9.45
CA TYR A 75 1.64 -15.24 -10.45
C TYR A 75 2.95 -14.61 -10.03
N ARG A 76 3.94 -14.60 -10.91
CA ARG A 76 5.13 -13.75 -10.76
C ARG A 76 4.79 -12.33 -11.19
N ILE A 77 5.61 -11.38 -10.81
CA ILE A 77 5.38 -9.98 -11.21
C ILE A 77 5.32 -9.81 -12.74
N LEU A 78 6.14 -10.58 -13.48
CA LEU A 78 6.12 -10.56 -14.94
C LEU A 78 4.79 -11.08 -15.53
N ASP A 79 4.19 -12.10 -14.92
CA ASP A 79 2.89 -12.62 -15.35
C ASP A 79 1.82 -11.54 -15.19
N LEU A 80 1.83 -10.84 -14.04
CA LEU A 80 0.91 -9.75 -13.77
C LEU A 80 1.09 -8.59 -14.75
N LYS A 81 2.32 -8.24 -15.10
CA LYS A 81 2.63 -7.17 -16.07
C LYS A 81 2.13 -7.47 -17.50
N THR A 82 1.83 -8.75 -17.84
CA THR A 82 1.29 -9.13 -19.15
C THR A 82 -0.25 -9.15 -19.20
N MET A 83 -0.92 -9.09 -18.06
CA MET A 83 -2.39 -9.06 -17.99
C MET A 83 -2.95 -7.71 -18.41
N GLU A 84 -4.25 -7.65 -18.71
CA GLU A 84 -4.93 -6.38 -18.97
C GLU A 84 -4.82 -5.47 -17.73
N GLN A 85 -4.32 -4.26 -17.93
CA GLN A 85 -4.14 -3.28 -16.87
C GLN A 85 -5.01 -2.06 -17.10
N ILE A 86 -5.41 -1.41 -16.03
CA ILE A 86 -6.20 -0.18 -16.06
C ILE A 86 -5.56 0.88 -15.16
N ASP A 87 -5.82 2.12 -15.51
CA ASP A 87 -5.53 3.27 -14.66
C ASP A 87 -6.75 3.66 -13.86
N GLN A 88 -6.55 3.98 -12.60
CA GLN A 88 -7.60 4.45 -11.72
C GLN A 88 -7.08 5.52 -10.77
N GLU A 89 -7.66 6.71 -10.87
CA GLU A 89 -7.46 7.74 -9.86
C GLU A 89 -8.26 7.38 -8.60
N THR A 90 -7.57 7.32 -7.46
CA THR A 90 -8.20 6.97 -6.20
C THR A 90 -7.55 7.71 -5.04
N THR A 91 -8.39 8.37 -4.26
CA THR A 91 -8.01 8.93 -2.96
C THR A 91 -8.01 7.83 -1.91
N LEU A 92 -6.88 7.64 -1.24
CA LEU A 92 -6.79 6.80 -0.06
C LEU A 92 -6.82 7.67 1.20
N MET A 93 -7.61 7.22 2.17
CA MET A 93 -7.70 7.85 3.49
C MET A 93 -7.50 6.77 4.57
N CYS A 94 -6.59 7.03 5.48
CA CYS A 94 -6.40 6.15 6.63
C CYS A 94 -7.60 6.24 7.58
N ILE A 95 -8.01 5.11 8.15
CA ILE A 95 -9.06 5.06 9.17
C ILE A 95 -8.71 5.94 10.39
N SER A 96 -7.42 6.17 10.63
CA SER A 96 -6.92 7.03 11.71
C SER A 96 -6.82 8.50 11.31
N ASN A 97 -7.30 8.89 10.12
CA ASN A 97 -7.27 10.28 9.69
C ASN A 97 -8.25 11.11 10.52
N GLY A 98 -7.70 11.91 11.44
CA GLY A 98 -8.45 12.92 12.20
C GLY A 98 -8.44 14.28 11.50
N LEU A 99 -9.05 15.28 12.15
CA LEU A 99 -8.94 16.67 11.72
C LEU A 99 -7.46 17.08 11.74
N ASP A 100 -7.01 17.69 10.65
CA ASP A 100 -5.63 18.16 10.46
C ASP A 100 -4.53 17.06 10.50
N ALA A 101 -4.89 15.78 10.43
CA ALA A 101 -3.91 14.71 10.47
C ALA A 101 -3.17 14.49 9.14
N GLY A 102 -3.73 14.93 8.01
CA GLY A 102 -3.12 14.82 6.67
C GLY A 102 -2.95 13.38 6.16
N LEU A 103 -3.68 12.41 6.74
CA LEU A 103 -3.59 11.00 6.32
C LEU A 103 -4.58 10.70 5.20
N MET A 104 -4.56 11.53 4.17
CA MET A 104 -5.37 11.40 2.96
C MET A 104 -4.57 11.92 1.77
N SER A 105 -4.45 11.12 0.74
CA SER A 105 -3.69 11.46 -0.47
C SER A 105 -4.34 10.84 -1.70
N ASN A 106 -4.20 11.47 -2.86
CA ASN A 106 -4.76 11.04 -4.12
C ASN A 106 -3.66 10.64 -5.11
N ALA A 107 -3.83 9.54 -5.81
CA ALA A 107 -2.88 9.08 -6.82
C ALA A 107 -3.60 8.39 -7.99
N VAL A 108 -2.91 8.33 -9.12
CA VAL A 108 -3.27 7.44 -10.22
C VAL A 108 -2.57 6.11 -10.01
N TRP A 109 -3.37 5.06 -9.85
CA TRP A 109 -2.92 3.69 -9.66
C TRP A 109 -3.07 2.93 -10.97
N HIS A 110 -2.02 2.22 -11.36
CA HIS A 110 -2.02 1.37 -12.55
C HIS A 110 -1.87 -0.09 -12.12
N GLY A 111 -2.73 -0.96 -12.61
CA GLY A 111 -2.70 -2.37 -12.22
C GLY A 111 -3.84 -3.19 -12.80
N ILE A 112 -4.04 -4.36 -12.22
CA ILE A 112 -4.96 -5.40 -12.69
C ILE A 112 -6.22 -5.36 -11.84
N ARG A 113 -7.40 -5.55 -12.42
CA ARG A 113 -8.61 -5.75 -11.62
C ARG A 113 -8.46 -7.02 -10.77
N MET A 114 -8.72 -6.90 -9.48
CA MET A 114 -8.71 -8.07 -8.59
C MET A 114 -9.74 -9.12 -9.04
N ALA A 115 -10.84 -8.68 -9.63
CA ALA A 115 -11.85 -9.56 -10.20
C ALA A 115 -11.28 -10.54 -11.23
N ASP A 116 -10.35 -10.11 -12.08
CA ASP A 116 -9.79 -10.93 -13.16
C ASP A 116 -8.92 -12.05 -12.57
N LEU A 117 -8.12 -11.76 -11.55
CA LEU A 117 -7.32 -12.75 -10.82
C LEU A 117 -8.19 -13.78 -10.10
N LEU A 118 -9.27 -13.32 -9.46
CA LEU A 118 -10.21 -14.20 -8.77
C LEU A 118 -10.99 -15.07 -9.75
N GLN A 119 -11.50 -14.52 -10.85
CA GLN A 119 -12.22 -15.27 -11.88
C GLN A 119 -11.34 -16.34 -12.52
N ALA A 120 -10.08 -16.02 -12.80
CA ALA A 120 -9.11 -16.99 -13.33
C ALA A 120 -8.89 -18.19 -12.40
N SER A 121 -9.11 -18.01 -11.10
CA SER A 121 -9.02 -19.06 -10.08
C SER A 121 -10.33 -19.81 -9.85
N SER A 122 -11.45 -19.35 -10.44
CA SER A 122 -12.79 -19.94 -10.31
C SER A 122 -13.23 -20.12 -8.85
N PRO A 123 -13.65 -19.05 -8.17
CA PRO A 123 -14.11 -19.12 -6.78
C PRO A 123 -15.24 -20.11 -6.61
N LEU A 124 -15.21 -20.88 -5.53
CA LEU A 124 -16.22 -21.86 -5.20
C LEU A 124 -17.43 -21.22 -4.48
N PRO A 125 -18.62 -21.81 -4.56
CA PRO A 125 -19.76 -21.37 -3.76
C PRO A 125 -19.39 -21.28 -2.27
N GLY A 126 -19.80 -20.21 -1.59
CA GLY A 126 -19.45 -19.96 -0.19
C GLY A 126 -18.17 -19.16 0.02
N ALA A 127 -17.50 -18.72 -1.03
CA ALA A 127 -16.41 -17.74 -0.93
C ALA A 127 -17.00 -16.34 -0.64
N GLU A 128 -17.12 -15.99 0.64
CA GLU A 128 -17.75 -14.73 1.07
C GLU A 128 -16.74 -13.59 1.28
N ARG A 129 -15.48 -13.93 1.49
CA ARG A 129 -14.43 -12.97 1.85
C ARG A 129 -13.11 -13.31 1.18
N VAL A 130 -12.33 -12.28 0.89
CA VAL A 130 -10.94 -12.41 0.44
C VAL A 130 -10.03 -11.92 1.55
N ARG A 131 -9.13 -12.79 2.01
CA ARG A 131 -8.08 -12.43 2.96
C ARG A 131 -6.81 -12.07 2.18
N LEU A 132 -6.28 -10.92 2.50
CA LEU A 132 -5.06 -10.39 1.92
C LEU A 132 -3.90 -10.61 2.90
N HIS A 133 -2.74 -11.03 2.39
CA HIS A 133 -1.51 -11.25 3.17
C HIS A 133 -0.37 -10.46 2.54
N GLY A 134 0.21 -9.57 3.30
CA GLY A 134 1.41 -8.84 2.91
C GLY A 134 2.69 -9.60 3.26
N VAL A 135 3.78 -9.28 2.58
CA VAL A 135 5.13 -9.84 2.84
C VAL A 135 5.65 -9.54 4.25
N ASP A 136 5.09 -8.53 4.91
CA ASP A 136 5.39 -8.10 6.26
C ASP A 136 4.51 -8.79 7.33
N ASN A 137 3.77 -9.83 6.93
CA ASN A 137 2.76 -10.51 7.73
C ASN A 137 1.57 -9.61 8.15
N TYR A 138 1.36 -8.48 7.48
CA TYR A 138 0.10 -7.76 7.62
C TYR A 138 -1.01 -8.54 6.94
N THR A 139 -2.17 -8.59 7.57
CA THR A 139 -3.34 -9.25 6.99
C THR A 139 -4.55 -8.35 7.08
N ASP A 140 -5.36 -8.36 6.04
CA ASP A 140 -6.66 -7.70 6.02
C ASP A 140 -7.68 -8.60 5.33
N THR A 141 -8.96 -8.28 5.48
CA THR A 141 -10.03 -9.08 4.90
C THR A 141 -11.12 -8.18 4.33
N VAL A 142 -11.43 -8.36 3.06
CA VAL A 142 -12.50 -7.63 2.38
C VAL A 142 -13.65 -8.55 2.00
N PRO A 143 -14.90 -8.06 1.96
CA PRO A 143 -16.03 -8.81 1.40
C PRO A 143 -15.73 -9.21 -0.05
N PHE A 144 -16.20 -10.39 -0.48
CA PHE A 144 -15.98 -10.87 -1.84
C PHE A 144 -16.57 -9.91 -2.89
N GLU A 145 -17.75 -9.36 -2.63
CA GLU A 145 -18.38 -8.36 -3.50
C GLU A 145 -17.51 -7.11 -3.69
N LYS A 146 -16.77 -6.69 -2.65
CA LYS A 146 -15.82 -5.59 -2.75
C LYS A 146 -14.59 -6.00 -3.55
N ALA A 147 -14.09 -7.20 -3.36
CA ALA A 147 -12.93 -7.73 -4.08
C ALA A 147 -13.16 -7.81 -5.61
N VAL A 148 -14.39 -8.15 -6.03
CA VAL A 148 -14.75 -8.24 -7.45
C VAL A 148 -15.30 -6.93 -8.03
N ASN A 149 -15.37 -5.87 -7.24
CA ASN A 149 -15.79 -4.57 -7.72
C ASN A 149 -14.83 -4.06 -8.81
N PRO A 150 -15.32 -3.49 -9.92
CA PRO A 150 -14.47 -3.00 -11.02
C PRO A 150 -13.40 -1.98 -10.60
N THR A 151 -13.60 -1.31 -9.45
CA THR A 151 -12.66 -0.32 -8.90
C THR A 151 -11.67 -0.92 -7.88
N THR A 152 -11.66 -2.24 -7.68
CA THR A 152 -10.69 -2.89 -6.80
C THR A 152 -9.54 -3.44 -7.61
N LEU A 153 -8.35 -2.91 -7.39
CA LEU A 153 -7.14 -3.22 -8.13
C LEU A 153 -6.11 -3.96 -7.28
N VAL A 154 -5.29 -4.75 -7.96
CA VAL A 154 -3.93 -5.06 -7.54
C VAL A 154 -3.02 -4.10 -8.30
N ALA A 155 -2.59 -3.05 -7.62
CA ALA A 155 -1.78 -1.99 -8.20
C ALA A 155 -0.32 -2.43 -8.32
N LEU A 156 0.29 -2.12 -9.47
CA LEU A 156 1.70 -2.37 -9.78
C LEU A 156 2.50 -1.07 -9.90
N MET A 157 1.81 0.04 -10.21
CA MET A 157 2.42 1.35 -10.35
C MET A 157 1.59 2.43 -9.65
N MET A 158 2.23 3.53 -9.33
CA MET A 158 1.66 4.70 -8.69
C MET A 158 2.17 5.96 -9.36
N ASN A 159 1.28 6.81 -9.89
CA ASN A 159 1.64 8.03 -10.61
C ASN A 159 2.65 7.80 -11.75
N GLY A 160 2.48 6.70 -12.51
CA GLY A 160 3.30 6.40 -13.70
C GLY A 160 4.67 5.77 -13.42
N VAL A 161 5.00 5.46 -12.15
CA VAL A 161 6.25 4.77 -11.78
C VAL A 161 5.94 3.51 -10.95
N GLU A 162 6.89 2.59 -10.85
CA GLU A 162 6.75 1.42 -9.99
C GLU A 162 6.47 1.85 -8.53
N LEU A 163 5.75 1.01 -7.80
CA LEU A 163 5.44 1.28 -6.40
C LEU A 163 6.74 1.46 -5.59
N PRO A 164 6.88 2.52 -4.81
CA PRO A 164 7.94 2.58 -3.80
C PRO A 164 7.78 1.48 -2.75
N ASP A 165 8.88 1.02 -2.12
CA ASP A 165 8.87 -0.01 -1.06
C ASP A 165 7.82 0.31 0.02
N ARG A 166 7.81 1.55 0.52
CA ARG A 166 6.89 2.00 1.56
C ARG A 166 5.42 2.08 1.11
N HIS A 167 5.17 1.98 -0.19
CA HIS A 167 3.84 1.97 -0.78
C HIS A 167 3.44 0.62 -1.36
N GLY A 168 4.20 -0.45 -1.03
CA GLY A 168 3.81 -1.83 -1.28
C GLY A 168 4.41 -2.46 -2.53
N PHE A 169 5.65 -2.07 -2.92
CA PHE A 169 6.39 -2.76 -3.98
C PHE A 169 6.44 -4.28 -3.72
N PRO A 170 6.30 -5.13 -4.76
CA PRO A 170 6.05 -4.82 -6.18
C PRO A 170 4.55 -4.77 -6.53
N ALA A 171 3.65 -5.11 -5.60
CA ALA A 171 2.21 -5.11 -5.82
C ALA A 171 1.44 -4.80 -4.53
N ARG A 172 0.39 -4.00 -4.69
CA ARG A 172 -0.45 -3.54 -3.57
C ARG A 172 -1.93 -3.75 -3.87
#